data_6747878ed5b1c32aa4d6109c263bbef6
#
_entry.id   6747878ed5b1c32aa4d6109c263bbef6
#
_cell.length_a   1.000
_cell.length_b   1.000
_cell.length_c   1.000
_cell.angle_alpha   90.00
_cell.angle_beta   90.00
_cell.angle_gamma   90.00
#
_symmetry.space_group_name_H-M   'P 1'
#
loop_
_entity.id
_entity.type
_entity.pdbx_description
1 polymer ?
#
loop_
_entity_poly.entity_id
_entity_poly.type
_entity_poly.pdbx_seq_one_letter_code
_entity_poly.pdbx_strand_id
1 'polypeptide(L)'
;TKEVPVVVKADASSIGNGYQVGEGVASPATVTVKAATSIVNQVEKVVANVAIPEGTKTDYTTTAQLQALDATGKPVAVKIDPERVQVRVPISSSQKTVPLILTTTGKSPGYSYLLNSTTKQVTILGAQSSLDQITAIPVVVDVSNIKQSTTKTITLTLPSGVHSISPETIEVTITVTRNSLTATEASTTQTVTTEEPTETTKEQTTQAQ
;
A
#
# COMPACT_ATOMS: atom_id res chain seq x y z
N THR A 1 54.11 -1.55 -0.36
CA THR A 1 52.85 -2.02 0.24
C THR A 1 52.11 -0.83 0.79
N LYS A 2 50.78 -0.86 0.69
CA LYS A 2 49.84 0.14 1.21
C LYS A 2 48.66 -0.55 1.80
N GLU A 3 48.18 -0.13 2.96
CA GLU A 3 46.87 -0.53 3.50
C GLU A 3 45.78 0.33 2.87
N VAL A 4 44.73 -0.33 2.39
CA VAL A 4 43.61 0.33 1.69
C VAL A 4 42.30 -0.22 2.25
N PRO A 5 41.32 0.66 2.52
CA PRO A 5 40.00 0.20 2.98
C PRO A 5 39.26 -0.56 1.88
N VAL A 6 38.45 -1.54 2.30
CA VAL A 6 37.58 -2.30 1.42
C VAL A 6 36.21 -1.62 1.38
N VAL A 7 35.77 -1.26 0.19
CA VAL A 7 34.44 -0.73 -0.07
C VAL A 7 33.57 -1.84 -0.64
N VAL A 8 32.47 -2.15 0.02
CA VAL A 8 31.52 -3.17 -0.46
C VAL A 8 30.54 -2.54 -1.46
N LYS A 9 30.44 -3.15 -2.63
CA LYS A 9 29.38 -2.86 -3.61
C LYS A 9 28.43 -4.03 -3.69
N ALA A 10 27.26 -3.91 -3.07
CA ALA A 10 26.20 -4.90 -3.17
C ALA A 10 25.27 -4.54 -4.33
N ASP A 11 25.01 -5.50 -5.21
CA ASP A 11 24.00 -5.37 -6.24
C ASP A 11 22.63 -5.73 -5.66
N ALA A 12 21.78 -4.73 -5.53
CA ALA A 12 20.42 -4.85 -4.97
C ALA A 12 19.35 -5.14 -6.03
N SER A 13 19.72 -5.31 -7.30
CA SER A 13 18.78 -5.47 -8.41
C SER A 13 17.91 -6.73 -8.29
N SER A 14 18.42 -7.76 -7.62
CA SER A 14 17.76 -9.05 -7.43
C SER A 14 16.97 -9.16 -6.13
N ILE A 15 16.94 -8.11 -5.32
CA ILE A 15 16.22 -8.14 -4.05
C ILE A 15 14.71 -8.03 -4.29
N GLY A 16 13.91 -8.83 -3.55
CA GLY A 16 12.47 -8.79 -3.63
C GLY A 16 11.89 -7.43 -3.20
N ASN A 17 10.74 -7.07 -3.77
CA ASN A 17 10.03 -5.85 -3.39
C ASN A 17 9.78 -5.82 -1.88
N GLY A 18 10.01 -4.68 -1.26
CA GLY A 18 9.74 -4.47 0.16
C GLY A 18 10.92 -4.72 1.09
N TYR A 19 12.09 -5.07 0.57
CA TYR A 19 13.34 -5.19 1.33
C TYR A 19 14.31 -4.08 0.97
N GLN A 20 15.19 -3.75 1.92
CA GLN A 20 16.27 -2.78 1.76
C GLN A 20 17.60 -3.45 2.00
N VAL A 21 18.58 -3.08 1.19
CA VAL A 21 19.98 -3.47 1.37
C VAL A 21 20.65 -2.39 2.19
N GLY A 22 21.20 -2.77 3.33
CA GLY A 22 22.05 -1.89 4.12
C GLY A 22 23.48 -1.85 3.62
N GLU A 23 24.31 -1.08 4.29
CA GLU A 23 25.72 -0.98 3.96
C GLU A 23 26.43 -2.30 4.26
N GLY A 24 27.10 -2.85 3.24
CA GLY A 24 27.86 -4.09 3.38
C GLY A 24 29.14 -3.88 4.19
N VAL A 25 29.43 -4.82 5.05
CA VAL A 25 30.64 -4.81 5.90
C VAL A 25 31.58 -5.93 5.46
N ALA A 26 32.82 -5.56 5.16
CA ALA A 26 33.89 -6.50 4.84
C ALA A 26 34.68 -6.89 6.11
N SER A 27 35.10 -8.13 6.20
CA SER A 27 36.01 -8.62 7.25
C SER A 27 37.16 -9.39 6.62
N PRO A 28 38.41 -8.89 6.71
CA PRO A 28 38.85 -7.62 7.32
C PRO A 28 38.37 -6.38 6.54
N ALA A 29 38.25 -5.24 7.24
CA ALA A 29 37.80 -3.97 6.66
C ALA A 29 38.90 -3.25 5.85
N THR A 30 40.16 -3.63 6.08
CA THR A 30 41.35 -3.11 5.35
C THR A 30 42.16 -4.30 4.80
N VAL A 31 42.85 -4.07 3.69
CA VAL A 31 43.69 -5.07 3.05
C VAL A 31 44.99 -4.45 2.60
N THR A 32 46.06 -5.28 2.50
CA THR A 32 47.38 -4.83 2.07
C THR A 32 47.51 -5.03 0.55
N VAL A 33 47.82 -3.94 -0.13
CA VAL A 33 48.12 -3.93 -1.56
C VAL A 33 49.63 -3.96 -1.77
N LYS A 34 50.12 -4.89 -2.60
CA LYS A 34 51.53 -5.12 -2.91
C LYS A 34 51.77 -4.95 -4.41
N ALA A 35 52.59 -3.95 -4.79
CA ALA A 35 53.07 -3.73 -6.13
C ALA A 35 54.28 -2.77 -6.12
N ALA A 36 54.80 -2.39 -7.30
CA ALA A 36 55.76 -1.31 -7.40
C ALA A 36 55.20 0.00 -6.85
N THR A 37 56.04 0.84 -6.23
CA THR A 37 55.63 2.06 -5.52
C THR A 37 54.76 2.99 -6.41
N SER A 38 55.14 3.14 -7.67
CA SER A 38 54.37 3.94 -8.65
C SER A 38 52.95 3.42 -8.89
N ILE A 39 52.77 2.10 -8.86
CA ILE A 39 51.48 1.46 -9.07
C ILE A 39 50.61 1.48 -7.79
N VAL A 40 51.25 1.20 -6.64
CA VAL A 40 50.55 1.25 -5.33
C VAL A 40 49.99 2.64 -5.05
N ASN A 41 50.70 3.69 -5.46
CA ASN A 41 50.22 5.07 -5.26
C ASN A 41 49.00 5.42 -6.13
N GLN A 42 48.73 4.68 -7.20
CA GLN A 42 47.54 4.87 -8.04
C GLN A 42 46.28 4.24 -7.43
N VAL A 43 46.46 3.29 -6.47
CA VAL A 43 45.32 2.64 -5.85
C VAL A 43 44.67 3.58 -4.85
N GLU A 44 43.45 3.95 -5.12
CA GLU A 44 42.59 4.77 -4.25
C GLU A 44 41.77 3.92 -3.30
N LYS A 45 41.12 2.89 -3.80
CA LYS A 45 40.24 2.00 -3.02
C LYS A 45 40.27 0.56 -3.54
N VAL A 46 39.91 -0.36 -2.67
CA VAL A 46 39.65 -1.75 -3.01
C VAL A 46 38.17 -2.04 -2.89
N VAL A 47 37.58 -2.65 -3.90
CA VAL A 47 36.13 -2.91 -3.98
C VAL A 47 35.88 -4.42 -3.89
N ALA A 48 34.93 -4.80 -3.05
CA ALA A 48 34.33 -6.13 -3.01
C ALA A 48 32.94 -6.08 -3.69
N ASN A 49 32.81 -6.68 -4.85
CA ASN A 49 31.53 -6.78 -5.55
C ASN A 49 30.76 -7.98 -5.05
N VAL A 50 29.54 -7.78 -4.60
CA VAL A 50 28.65 -8.81 -4.07
C VAL A 50 27.34 -8.81 -4.86
N ALA A 51 27.06 -9.91 -5.54
CA ALA A 51 25.73 -10.15 -6.12
C ALA A 51 24.86 -10.84 -5.07
N ILE A 52 23.73 -10.25 -4.76
CA ILE A 52 22.75 -10.80 -3.81
C ILE A 52 21.81 -11.72 -4.57
N PRO A 53 21.63 -13.00 -4.16
CA PRO A 53 20.73 -13.94 -4.81
C PRO A 53 19.28 -13.46 -4.75
N GLU A 54 18.52 -13.80 -5.79
CA GLU A 54 17.10 -13.51 -5.86
C GLU A 54 16.33 -14.14 -4.69
N GLY A 55 15.38 -13.41 -4.12
CA GLY A 55 14.56 -13.90 -3.00
C GLY A 55 15.23 -13.89 -1.62
N THR A 56 16.43 -13.29 -1.48
CA THR A 56 17.08 -13.12 -0.18
C THR A 56 16.27 -12.15 0.70
N LYS A 57 15.91 -12.60 1.91
CA LYS A 57 15.05 -11.89 2.87
C LYS A 57 15.72 -11.53 4.19
N THR A 58 16.91 -12.10 4.42
CA THR A 58 17.71 -11.92 5.64
C THR A 58 19.13 -11.55 5.27
N ASP A 59 19.92 -11.15 6.26
CA ASP A 59 21.32 -10.82 6.08
C ASP A 59 22.04 -11.86 5.21
N TYR A 60 22.74 -11.35 4.20
CA TYR A 60 23.49 -12.19 3.27
C TYR A 60 24.98 -12.11 3.57
N THR A 61 25.60 -13.26 3.78
CA THR A 61 27.05 -13.37 4.02
C THR A 61 27.68 -14.20 2.91
N THR A 62 28.70 -13.66 2.29
CA THR A 62 29.45 -14.34 1.21
C THR A 62 30.91 -13.98 1.24
N THR A 63 31.72 -14.73 0.50
CA THR A 63 33.14 -14.39 0.27
C THR A 63 33.27 -13.71 -1.08
N ALA A 64 33.73 -12.47 -1.07
CA ALA A 64 33.90 -11.66 -2.27
C ALA A 64 35.36 -11.57 -2.69
N GLN A 65 35.61 -11.60 -3.99
CA GLN A 65 36.92 -11.31 -4.57
C GLN A 65 37.13 -9.79 -4.61
N LEU A 66 38.33 -9.37 -4.32
CA LEU A 66 38.72 -7.97 -4.25
C LEU A 66 39.29 -7.45 -5.56
N GLN A 67 38.98 -6.20 -5.88
CA GLN A 67 39.52 -5.49 -7.02
C GLN A 67 40.02 -4.10 -6.60
N ALA A 68 41.28 -3.81 -6.88
CA ALA A 68 41.84 -2.48 -6.65
C ALA A 68 41.44 -1.54 -7.80
N LEU A 69 41.03 -0.33 -7.43
CA LEU A 69 40.66 0.72 -8.37
C LEU A 69 41.46 1.98 -8.12
N ASP A 70 41.75 2.73 -9.20
CA ASP A 70 42.32 4.07 -9.15
C ASP A 70 41.24 5.14 -8.83
N ALA A 71 41.64 6.40 -8.76
CA ALA A 71 40.76 7.54 -8.55
C ALA A 71 39.68 7.71 -9.64
N THR A 72 39.93 7.18 -10.84
CA THR A 72 38.95 7.21 -11.96
C THR A 72 38.03 6.01 -11.99
N GLY A 73 38.22 5.04 -11.09
CA GLY A 73 37.40 3.80 -11.00
C GLY A 73 37.89 2.71 -11.96
N LYS A 74 39.07 2.83 -12.53
CA LYS A 74 39.68 1.78 -13.39
C LYS A 74 40.41 0.74 -12.55
N PRO A 75 40.37 -0.54 -12.97
CA PRO A 75 41.10 -1.60 -12.26
C PRO A 75 42.60 -1.42 -12.40
N VAL A 76 43.28 -1.58 -11.26
CA VAL A 76 44.74 -1.53 -11.15
C VAL A 76 45.27 -2.93 -10.87
N ALA A 77 46.20 -3.41 -11.68
CA ALA A 77 46.80 -4.73 -11.51
C ALA A 77 47.80 -4.74 -10.35
N VAL A 78 47.37 -5.21 -9.20
CA VAL A 78 48.15 -5.31 -7.95
C VAL A 78 47.85 -6.64 -7.25
N LYS A 79 48.77 -7.07 -6.40
CA LYS A 79 48.51 -8.20 -5.50
C LYS A 79 47.83 -7.66 -4.22
N ILE A 80 46.65 -8.21 -3.91
CA ILE A 80 45.87 -7.87 -2.71
C ILE A 80 46.00 -9.02 -1.72
N ASP A 81 46.23 -8.70 -0.46
CA ASP A 81 46.38 -9.70 0.59
C ASP A 81 45.53 -9.32 1.81
N PRO A 82 44.50 -10.12 2.16
CA PRO A 82 43.98 -11.30 1.45
C PRO A 82 43.29 -10.99 0.12
N GLU A 83 43.31 -11.90 -0.83
CA GLU A 83 42.64 -11.74 -2.14
C GLU A 83 41.10 -11.79 -2.06
N ARG A 84 40.57 -12.36 -0.98
CA ARG A 84 39.14 -12.50 -0.71
C ARG A 84 38.84 -12.12 0.72
N VAL A 85 37.70 -11.50 0.92
CA VAL A 85 37.19 -11.12 2.24
C VAL A 85 35.77 -11.64 2.43
N GLN A 86 35.43 -11.92 3.68
CA GLN A 86 34.06 -12.21 4.01
C GLN A 86 33.27 -10.89 4.03
N VAL A 87 32.14 -10.85 3.35
CA VAL A 87 31.26 -9.69 3.30
C VAL A 87 29.90 -10.07 3.85
N ARG A 88 29.39 -9.28 4.80
CA ARG A 88 28.02 -9.35 5.30
C ARG A 88 27.25 -8.14 4.79
N VAL A 89 26.15 -8.39 4.13
CA VAL A 89 25.23 -7.37 3.63
C VAL A 89 23.92 -7.50 4.43
N PRO A 90 23.59 -6.54 5.29
CA PRO A 90 22.35 -6.59 6.05
C PRO A 90 21.17 -6.32 5.13
N ILE A 91 20.12 -7.14 5.28
CA ILE A 91 18.86 -7.01 4.57
C ILE A 91 17.75 -6.85 5.59
N SER A 92 16.98 -5.80 5.48
CA SER A 92 15.92 -5.46 6.42
C SER A 92 14.63 -5.10 5.72
N SER A 93 13.53 -5.21 6.46
CA SER A 93 12.24 -4.66 6.09
C SER A 93 11.69 -3.86 7.27
N SER A 94 10.95 -2.81 6.97
CA SER A 94 10.28 -1.99 7.96
C SER A 94 8.80 -2.35 8.07
N GLN A 95 8.16 -1.95 9.16
CA GLN A 95 6.73 -2.11 9.35
C GLN A 95 6.06 -0.77 9.64
N LYS A 96 4.82 -0.61 9.18
CA LYS A 96 4.00 0.56 9.43
C LYS A 96 2.54 0.14 9.59
N THR A 97 1.85 0.75 10.56
CA THR A 97 0.41 0.58 10.72
C THR A 97 -0.30 1.73 10.04
N VAL A 98 -1.24 1.41 9.16
CA VAL A 98 -1.99 2.38 8.36
C VAL A 98 -3.50 2.12 8.44
N PRO A 99 -4.33 3.16 8.38
CA PRO A 99 -5.78 3.01 8.37
C PRO A 99 -6.28 2.43 7.04
N LEU A 100 -7.44 1.78 7.11
CA LEU A 100 -8.21 1.33 5.94
C LEU A 100 -9.22 2.41 5.54
N ILE A 101 -9.32 2.67 4.24
CA ILE A 101 -10.35 3.54 3.66
C ILE A 101 -11.30 2.66 2.84
N LEU A 102 -12.52 2.49 3.36
CA LEU A 102 -13.56 1.72 2.68
C LEU A 102 -14.32 2.63 1.69
N THR A 103 -14.42 2.20 0.45
CA THR A 103 -15.18 2.89 -0.60
C THR A 103 -16.15 1.91 -1.27
N THR A 104 -17.27 2.42 -1.75
CA THR A 104 -18.26 1.61 -2.48
C THR A 104 -18.18 1.86 -3.97
N THR A 105 -18.34 0.80 -4.75
CA THR A 105 -18.58 0.88 -6.19
C THR A 105 -19.87 0.13 -6.55
N GLY A 106 -20.48 0.44 -7.69
CA GLY A 106 -21.67 -0.24 -8.17
C GLY A 106 -22.94 0.02 -7.35
N LYS A 107 -23.12 1.22 -6.80
CA LYS A 107 -24.34 1.58 -6.04
C LYS A 107 -25.60 1.45 -6.89
N SER A 108 -26.63 0.77 -6.37
CA SER A 108 -27.94 0.66 -7.02
C SER A 108 -28.79 1.90 -6.70
N PRO A 109 -29.53 2.45 -7.67
CA PRO A 109 -30.46 3.55 -7.44
C PRO A 109 -31.49 3.21 -6.35
N GLY A 110 -31.82 4.16 -5.50
CA GLY A 110 -32.79 3.98 -4.42
C GLY A 110 -32.26 3.24 -3.18
N TYR A 111 -30.95 3.01 -3.09
CA TYR A 111 -30.32 2.40 -1.93
C TYR A 111 -29.13 3.24 -1.44
N SER A 112 -28.99 3.31 -0.14
CA SER A 112 -27.83 3.87 0.54
C SER A 112 -27.02 2.76 1.20
N TYR A 113 -25.69 2.85 1.13
CA TYR A 113 -24.79 1.84 1.63
C TYR A 113 -23.86 2.45 2.68
N LEU A 114 -23.85 1.86 3.87
CA LEU A 114 -22.92 2.19 4.93
C LEU A 114 -21.98 1.00 5.13
N LEU A 115 -20.68 1.25 5.02
CA LEU A 115 -19.65 0.25 5.25
C LEU A 115 -19.09 0.39 6.66
N ASN A 116 -18.98 -0.72 7.35
CA ASN A 116 -18.28 -0.80 8.63
C ASN A 116 -17.38 -2.04 8.64
N SER A 117 -16.17 -1.88 9.17
CA SER A 117 -15.25 -2.99 9.38
C SER A 117 -14.84 -3.03 10.85
N THR A 118 -14.70 -4.23 11.39
CA THR A 118 -14.13 -4.46 12.72
C THR A 118 -12.65 -4.10 12.74
N THR A 119 -11.97 -4.34 11.61
CA THR A 119 -10.56 -3.97 11.42
C THR A 119 -10.49 -2.58 10.79
N LYS A 120 -9.93 -1.62 11.52
CA LYS A 120 -9.80 -0.24 11.06
C LYS A 120 -8.40 0.12 10.58
N GLN A 121 -7.42 -0.67 10.98
CA GLN A 121 -6.01 -0.47 10.67
C GLN A 121 -5.36 -1.82 10.33
N VAL A 122 -4.34 -1.78 9.50
CA VAL A 122 -3.53 -2.94 9.14
C VAL A 122 -2.06 -2.61 9.27
N THR A 123 -1.26 -3.62 9.56
CA THR A 123 0.19 -3.51 9.59
C THR A 123 0.75 -3.99 8.27
N ILE A 124 1.54 -3.16 7.63
CA ILE A 124 2.23 -3.46 6.37
C ILE A 124 3.73 -3.56 6.62
N LEU A 125 4.36 -4.52 5.94
CA LEU A 125 5.81 -4.72 5.98
C LEU A 125 6.38 -4.49 4.59
N GLY A 126 7.45 -3.70 4.52
CA GLY A 126 8.03 -3.33 3.23
C GLY A 126 9.29 -2.49 3.36
N ALA A 127 9.76 -1.97 2.24
CA ALA A 127 10.86 -1.00 2.23
C ALA A 127 10.40 0.31 2.90
N GLN A 128 11.24 0.89 3.74
CA GLN A 128 10.91 2.13 4.47
C GLN A 128 10.44 3.24 3.52
N SER A 129 11.15 3.44 2.41
CA SER A 129 10.80 4.46 1.41
C SER A 129 9.43 4.27 0.78
N SER A 130 8.97 3.02 0.63
CA SER A 130 7.63 2.70 0.12
C SER A 130 6.57 2.89 1.21
N LEU A 131 6.88 2.48 2.44
CA LEU A 131 5.97 2.65 3.58
C LEU A 131 5.70 4.12 3.90
N ASP A 132 6.71 4.99 3.73
CA ASP A 132 6.58 6.43 3.99
C ASP A 132 5.55 7.09 3.06
N GLN A 133 5.40 6.57 1.84
CA GLN A 133 4.44 7.06 0.86
C GLN A 133 3.01 6.53 1.08
N ILE A 134 2.86 5.43 1.82
CA ILE A 134 1.57 4.82 2.06
C ILE A 134 0.96 5.42 3.34
N THR A 135 -0.09 6.19 3.17
CA THR A 135 -0.83 6.83 4.28
C THR A 135 -2.07 6.07 4.68
N ALA A 136 -2.66 5.29 3.76
CA ALA A 136 -3.85 4.48 3.98
C ALA A 136 -3.95 3.37 2.91
N ILE A 137 -4.71 2.32 3.21
CA ILE A 137 -5.01 1.25 2.25
C ILE A 137 -6.45 1.44 1.74
N PRO A 138 -6.65 1.74 0.45
CA PRO A 138 -7.99 1.82 -0.11
C PRO A 138 -8.56 0.41 -0.32
N VAL A 139 -9.78 0.21 0.15
CA VAL A 139 -10.55 -1.02 -0.05
C VAL A 139 -11.83 -0.69 -0.79
N VAL A 140 -11.95 -1.18 -2.01
CA VAL A 140 -13.13 -0.97 -2.84
C VAL A 140 -14.08 -2.13 -2.66
N VAL A 141 -15.30 -1.85 -2.22
CA VAL A 141 -16.35 -2.83 -1.99
C VAL A 141 -17.40 -2.70 -3.09
N ASP A 142 -17.54 -3.74 -3.90
CA ASP A 142 -18.59 -3.79 -4.91
C ASP A 142 -19.93 -4.15 -4.27
N VAL A 143 -20.91 -3.25 -4.43
CA VAL A 143 -22.28 -3.36 -3.89
C VAL A 143 -23.35 -3.47 -4.99
N SER A 144 -22.96 -3.73 -6.24
CA SER A 144 -23.84 -3.72 -7.42
C SER A 144 -25.10 -4.58 -7.28
N ASN A 145 -25.02 -5.71 -6.58
CA ASN A 145 -26.12 -6.65 -6.44
C ASN A 145 -26.60 -6.80 -4.99
N ILE A 146 -26.19 -5.90 -4.10
CA ILE A 146 -26.51 -5.98 -2.69
C ILE A 146 -27.72 -5.09 -2.40
N LYS A 147 -28.85 -5.71 -2.05
CA LYS A 147 -30.12 -5.05 -1.71
C LYS A 147 -30.53 -5.24 -0.25
N GLN A 148 -29.78 -6.05 0.49
CA GLN A 148 -29.97 -6.32 1.92
C GLN A 148 -28.64 -6.23 2.65
N SER A 149 -28.70 -5.88 3.92
CA SER A 149 -27.49 -5.81 4.74
C SER A 149 -26.82 -7.17 4.84
N THR A 150 -25.53 -7.21 4.65
CA THR A 150 -24.71 -8.43 4.63
C THR A 150 -23.29 -8.15 5.08
N THR A 151 -22.56 -9.20 5.44
CA THR A 151 -21.14 -9.14 5.73
C THR A 151 -20.36 -9.85 4.65
N LYS A 152 -19.30 -9.22 4.16
CA LYS A 152 -18.37 -9.78 3.18
C LYS A 152 -16.96 -9.83 3.72
N THR A 153 -16.26 -10.93 3.47
CA THR A 153 -14.81 -11.04 3.68
C THR A 153 -14.11 -10.54 2.43
N ILE A 154 -13.19 -9.60 2.61
CA ILE A 154 -12.42 -8.97 1.53
C ILE A 154 -10.94 -9.22 1.76
N THR A 155 -10.27 -9.73 0.74
CA THR A 155 -8.81 -9.87 0.72
C THR A 155 -8.19 -8.54 0.33
N LEU A 156 -7.22 -8.11 1.11
CA LEU A 156 -6.51 -6.85 0.88
C LEU A 156 -5.46 -7.01 -0.21
N THR A 157 -5.36 -6.03 -1.08
CA THR A 157 -4.35 -6.00 -2.13
C THR A 157 -3.08 -5.35 -1.58
N LEU A 158 -1.93 -5.98 -1.84
CA LEU A 158 -0.62 -5.46 -1.47
C LEU A 158 -0.25 -4.24 -2.33
N PRO A 159 0.03 -3.09 -1.72
CA PRO A 159 0.59 -1.94 -2.45
C PRO A 159 2.00 -2.20 -2.97
N SER A 160 2.46 -1.43 -3.95
CA SER A 160 3.83 -1.51 -4.45
C SER A 160 4.85 -1.26 -3.34
N GLY A 161 5.88 -2.10 -3.28
CA GLY A 161 6.94 -2.02 -2.28
C GLY A 161 6.59 -2.60 -0.90
N VAL A 162 5.41 -3.20 -0.77
CA VAL A 162 4.96 -3.95 0.40
C VAL A 162 5.02 -5.44 0.09
N HIS A 163 5.60 -6.24 0.97
CA HIS A 163 5.68 -7.69 0.79
C HIS A 163 4.74 -8.47 1.72
N SER A 164 4.18 -7.83 2.74
CA SER A 164 3.21 -8.46 3.65
C SER A 164 2.24 -7.42 4.20
N ILE A 165 1.01 -7.85 4.43
CA ILE A 165 -0.05 -7.10 5.08
C ILE A 165 -0.74 -7.98 6.12
N SER A 166 -1.02 -7.45 7.28
CA SER A 166 -1.68 -8.20 8.36
C SER A 166 -2.76 -7.36 9.03
N PRO A 167 -4.00 -7.87 9.12
CA PRO A 167 -4.51 -9.11 8.53
C PRO A 167 -4.60 -9.05 6.99
N GLU A 168 -4.50 -10.18 6.31
CA GLU A 168 -4.64 -10.26 4.84
C GLU A 168 -6.10 -10.14 4.38
N THR A 169 -7.04 -10.49 5.26
CA THR A 169 -8.47 -10.42 5.01
C THR A 169 -9.16 -9.63 6.10
N ILE A 170 -10.20 -8.92 5.71
CA ILE A 170 -11.04 -8.16 6.63
C ILE A 170 -12.51 -8.50 6.40
N GLU A 171 -13.29 -8.42 7.47
CA GLU A 171 -14.75 -8.48 7.39
C GLU A 171 -15.33 -7.07 7.29
N VAL A 172 -16.15 -6.87 6.26
CA VAL A 172 -16.85 -5.61 6.03
C VAL A 172 -18.35 -5.86 6.10
N THR A 173 -18.99 -5.24 7.05
CA THR A 173 -20.46 -5.22 7.17
C THR A 173 -21.01 -4.10 6.30
N ILE A 174 -21.88 -4.46 5.37
CA ILE A 174 -22.55 -3.57 4.44
C ILE A 174 -23.98 -3.39 4.94
N THR A 175 -24.29 -2.24 5.50
CA THR A 175 -25.66 -1.90 5.90
C THR A 175 -26.35 -1.21 4.74
N VAL A 176 -27.47 -1.79 4.30
CA VAL A 176 -28.26 -1.29 3.17
C VAL A 176 -29.54 -0.65 3.68
N THR A 177 -29.76 0.59 3.30
CA THR A 177 -30.99 1.33 3.59
C THR A 177 -31.67 1.68 2.28
N ARG A 178 -32.96 1.34 2.16
CA ARG A 178 -33.77 1.78 1.03
C ARG A 178 -34.12 3.26 1.21
N ASN A 179 -33.79 4.07 0.23
CA ASN A 179 -34.22 5.46 0.19
C ASN A 179 -35.71 5.47 -0.20
N SER A 180 -36.62 5.57 0.79
CA SER A 180 -38.01 5.92 0.52
C SER A 180 -38.00 7.33 -0.06
N LEU A 181 -38.35 7.48 -1.33
CA LEU A 181 -38.82 8.74 -1.82
C LEU A 181 -40.15 8.96 -1.09
N THR A 182 -40.17 9.84 -0.10
CA THR A 182 -41.38 10.41 0.40
C THR A 182 -41.96 11.18 -0.79
N ALA A 183 -42.88 10.55 -1.53
CA ALA A 183 -43.75 11.29 -2.42
C ALA A 183 -44.45 12.29 -1.51
N THR A 184 -44.13 13.56 -1.64
CA THR A 184 -44.99 14.63 -1.18
C THR A 184 -46.25 14.45 -1.98
N GLU A 185 -47.25 13.82 -1.40
CA GLU A 185 -48.60 13.88 -1.92
C GLU A 185 -48.95 15.36 -1.98
N ALA A 186 -48.96 15.88 -3.19
CA ALA A 186 -49.62 17.13 -3.47
C ALA A 186 -51.10 16.90 -3.11
N SER A 187 -51.50 17.39 -1.94
CA SER A 187 -52.89 17.50 -1.54
C SER A 187 -53.57 18.35 -2.59
N THR A 188 -54.17 17.71 -3.57
CA THR A 188 -55.11 18.35 -4.50
C THR A 188 -56.36 18.66 -3.67
N THR A 189 -56.44 19.88 -3.19
CA THR A 189 -57.64 20.46 -2.63
C THR A 189 -58.68 20.44 -3.75
N GLN A 190 -59.58 19.45 -3.76
CA GLN A 190 -60.79 19.51 -4.54
C GLN A 190 -61.67 20.59 -3.91
N THR A 191 -61.76 21.72 -4.57
CA THR A 191 -62.77 22.74 -4.34
C THR A 191 -64.10 22.13 -4.68
N VAL A 192 -64.87 21.68 -3.70
CA VAL A 192 -66.30 21.36 -3.88
C VAL A 192 -67.00 22.68 -4.09
N THR A 193 -67.38 22.96 -5.32
CA THR A 193 -68.32 24.00 -5.67
C THR A 193 -69.71 23.51 -5.24
N THR A 194 -70.16 24.07 -4.13
CA THR A 194 -71.55 23.94 -3.70
C THR A 194 -72.41 24.77 -4.67
N GLU A 195 -73.10 24.07 -5.59
CA GLU A 195 -74.21 24.72 -6.33
C GLU A 195 -75.41 24.74 -5.37
N GLU A 196 -75.84 25.96 -5.13
CA GLU A 196 -77.07 26.38 -4.46
C GLU A 196 -78.26 25.94 -5.31
N PRO A 197 -79.27 25.17 -4.83
CA PRO A 197 -80.51 24.96 -5.56
C PRO A 197 -81.45 26.11 -5.25
N THR A 198 -81.78 26.79 -6.33
CA THR A 198 -82.82 27.82 -6.46
C THR A 198 -84.16 27.33 -5.93
N GLU A 199 -84.68 28.15 -5.06
CA GLU A 199 -86.08 28.15 -4.54
C GLU A 199 -87.07 28.22 -5.66
N THR A 200 -88.02 27.30 -5.67
CA THR A 200 -89.27 27.50 -6.41
C THR A 200 -90.48 27.27 -5.45
N THR A 201 -91.01 28.41 -5.06
CA THR A 201 -92.26 28.64 -4.40
C THR A 201 -93.43 27.98 -5.21
N LYS A 202 -94.24 27.16 -4.59
CA LYS A 202 -95.64 27.10 -4.89
C LYS A 202 -96.46 26.84 -3.61
N GLU A 203 -97.25 27.83 -3.38
CA GLU A 203 -98.38 28.05 -2.58
C GLU A 203 -99.43 27.01 -2.89
N GLN A 204 -100.10 26.49 -1.91
CA GLN A 204 -101.58 26.33 -1.81
C GLN A 204 -101.98 25.63 -0.53
N THR A 205 -102.51 26.32 0.40
CA THR A 205 -103.94 26.61 0.67
C THR A 205 -104.74 25.39 1.08
N THR A 206 -105.34 25.55 2.24
CA THR A 206 -106.71 25.24 2.63
C THR A 206 -106.94 24.00 3.51
N GLN A 207 -107.41 24.36 4.66
CA GLN A 207 -108.59 24.10 5.47
C GLN A 207 -108.63 22.78 6.27
N ALA A 208 -108.79 23.04 7.49
CA ALA A 208 -109.98 22.93 8.34
C ALA A 208 -110.39 21.50 8.76
N GLN A 209 -110.39 21.28 9.91
CA GLN A 209 -111.25 21.00 11.03
C GLN A 209 -110.53 20.33 12.16
#